data_29390c2a6eccacbd235d387fa7daa5b2
#
_entry.id   29390c2a6eccacbd235d387fa7daa5b2
#
_cell.length_a   1.000
_cell.length_b   1.000
_cell.length_c   1.000
_cell.angle_alpha   90.00
_cell.angle_beta   90.00
_cell.angle_gamma   90.00
#
_symmetry.space_group_name_H-M   'P 1'
#
loop_
_entity.id
_entity.type
_entity.pdbx_description
1 polymer ?
#
loop_
_entity_poly.entity_id
_entity_poly.type
_entity_poly.pdbx_seq_one_letter_code
_entity_poly.pdbx_strand_id
1 'polypeptide(L)'
;MTGVAKQVIVVGAGNAALCAAISAAESGARVTVLERAPRIARGGNSAFTGGCFRTVYEGADDIARLVPDLTPEERDSSDFGTYDAETFYLDLCRLSGYRADPALIELLVAESLPTLLWMQGQGVRFLPAYGRQSFKVDGRNVIWGGLTIETAGGGMGLV
;
A
#
# COMPACT_ATOMS: atom_id res chain seq x y z
N MET A 1 -26.08 -23.59 15.21
CA MET A 1 -25.43 -22.97 16.38
C MET A 1 -24.99 -21.57 15.98
N THR A 2 -25.74 -20.55 16.36
CA THR A 2 -25.35 -19.14 16.12
C THR A 2 -24.27 -18.77 17.13
N GLY A 3 -23.02 -18.92 16.72
CA GLY A 3 -21.90 -18.47 17.55
C GLY A 3 -22.00 -16.97 17.81
N VAL A 4 -21.78 -16.55 19.04
CA VAL A 4 -21.68 -15.14 19.41
C VAL A 4 -20.49 -14.54 18.61
N ALA A 5 -20.76 -13.51 17.82
CA ALA A 5 -19.70 -12.81 17.08
C ALA A 5 -18.62 -12.32 18.03
N LYS A 6 -17.36 -12.62 17.75
CA LYS A 6 -16.22 -12.12 18.55
C LYS A 6 -16.21 -10.58 18.50
N GLN A 7 -15.91 -9.97 19.62
CA GLN A 7 -15.69 -8.51 19.70
C GLN A 7 -14.19 -8.22 19.57
N VAL A 8 -13.85 -7.27 18.69
CA VAL A 8 -12.48 -6.80 18.49
C VAL A 8 -12.46 -5.28 18.71
N ILE A 9 -11.51 -4.83 19.51
CA ILE A 9 -11.25 -3.40 19.72
C ILE A 9 -9.93 -3.09 19.04
N VAL A 10 -9.96 -2.13 18.11
CA VAL A 10 -8.77 -1.61 17.42
C VAL A 10 -8.48 -0.22 17.96
N VAL A 11 -7.25 0.00 18.43
CA VAL A 11 -6.83 1.28 19.00
C VAL A 11 -6.01 2.06 17.98
N GLY A 12 -6.55 3.21 17.56
CA GLY A 12 -6.03 4.08 16.52
C GLY A 12 -6.84 4.00 15.22
N ALA A 13 -6.67 4.99 14.34
CA ALA A 13 -7.30 5.05 13.01
C ALA A 13 -6.29 5.40 11.90
N GLY A 14 -5.03 5.02 12.07
CA GLY A 14 -4.04 5.02 11.00
C GLY A 14 -4.21 3.82 10.07
N ASN A 15 -3.45 3.79 8.96
CA ASN A 15 -3.56 2.76 7.93
C ASN A 15 -3.56 1.33 8.50
N ALA A 16 -2.58 0.98 9.35
CA ALA A 16 -2.50 -0.36 9.93
C ALA A 16 -3.73 -0.72 10.79
N ALA A 17 -4.24 0.23 11.57
CA ALA A 17 -5.41 0.03 12.41
C ALA A 17 -6.68 -0.17 11.57
N LEU A 18 -6.85 0.62 10.50
CA LEU A 18 -7.99 0.49 9.60
C LEU A 18 -7.95 -0.83 8.83
N CYS A 19 -6.78 -1.25 8.33
CA CYS A 19 -6.61 -2.57 7.71
C CYS A 19 -6.97 -3.71 8.69
N ALA A 20 -6.48 -3.63 9.93
CA ALA A 20 -6.81 -4.63 10.95
C ALA A 20 -8.31 -4.66 11.28
N ALA A 21 -8.95 -3.48 11.36
CA ALA A 21 -10.38 -3.37 11.63
C ALA A 21 -11.23 -3.98 10.52
N ILE A 22 -10.91 -3.67 9.26
CA ILE A 22 -11.63 -4.18 8.09
C ILE A 22 -11.45 -5.71 8.01
N SER A 23 -10.21 -6.21 8.10
CA SER A 23 -9.93 -7.65 8.05
C SER A 23 -10.63 -8.42 9.17
N ALA A 24 -10.69 -7.87 10.39
CA ALA A 24 -11.45 -8.48 11.48
C ALA A 24 -12.96 -8.50 11.20
N ALA A 25 -13.50 -7.44 10.61
CA ALA A 25 -14.91 -7.37 10.23
C ALA A 25 -15.25 -8.37 9.11
N GLU A 26 -14.41 -8.51 8.10
CA GLU A 26 -14.54 -9.54 7.05
C GLU A 26 -14.52 -10.95 7.61
N SER A 27 -13.77 -11.16 8.70
CA SER A 27 -13.75 -12.43 9.45
C SER A 27 -14.97 -12.63 10.36
N GLY A 28 -15.99 -11.77 10.28
CA GLY A 28 -17.25 -11.87 11.03
C GLY A 28 -17.18 -11.33 12.46
N ALA A 29 -16.17 -10.58 12.84
CA ALA A 29 -16.08 -9.95 14.13
C ALA A 29 -16.92 -8.66 14.19
N ARG A 30 -17.43 -8.32 15.39
CA ARG A 30 -17.95 -6.98 15.69
C ARG A 30 -16.76 -6.09 16.09
N VAL A 31 -16.45 -5.09 15.27
CA VAL A 31 -15.25 -4.26 15.45
C VAL A 31 -15.64 -2.89 16.01
N THR A 32 -14.87 -2.40 16.97
CA THR A 32 -14.92 -1.02 17.46
C THR A 32 -13.54 -0.41 17.29
N VAL A 33 -13.47 0.71 16.56
CA VAL A 33 -12.23 1.49 16.41
C VAL A 33 -12.26 2.66 17.38
N LEU A 34 -11.18 2.80 18.16
CA LEU A 34 -10.99 3.90 19.12
C LEU A 34 -9.88 4.81 18.61
N GLU A 35 -10.22 6.05 18.31
CA GLU A 35 -9.26 7.07 17.88
C GLU A 35 -9.22 8.21 18.91
N ARG A 36 -8.01 8.60 19.31
CA ARG A 36 -7.80 9.67 20.29
C ARG A 36 -7.99 11.05 19.68
N ALA A 37 -7.60 11.22 18.41
CA ALA A 37 -7.68 12.51 17.74
C ALA A 37 -9.13 12.86 17.36
N PRO A 38 -9.49 14.13 17.32
CA PRO A 38 -10.78 14.53 16.77
C PRO A 38 -10.86 14.16 15.27
N ARG A 39 -12.09 14.02 14.77
CA ARG A 39 -12.34 13.56 13.39
C ARG A 39 -11.51 14.25 12.33
N ILE A 40 -11.27 15.56 12.47
CA ILE A 40 -10.51 16.36 11.51
C ILE A 40 -9.00 16.06 11.52
N ALA A 41 -8.48 15.47 12.61
CA ALA A 41 -7.05 15.18 12.78
C ALA A 41 -6.77 13.67 12.95
N ARG A 42 -7.76 12.81 12.59
CA ARG A 42 -7.58 11.36 12.66
C ARG A 42 -6.53 10.86 11.68
N GLY A 43 -6.08 9.63 11.88
CA GLY A 43 -5.18 8.94 10.96
C GLY A 43 -3.71 8.99 11.35
N GLY A 44 -3.35 9.77 12.36
CA GLY A 44 -1.97 9.85 12.87
C GLY A 44 -0.96 10.10 11.76
N ASN A 45 0.19 9.44 11.80
CA ASN A 45 1.23 9.60 10.80
C ASN A 45 0.77 9.22 9.38
N SER A 46 -0.20 8.31 9.23
CA SER A 46 -0.71 7.94 7.91
C SER A 46 -1.30 9.12 7.15
N ALA A 47 -1.99 10.03 7.84
CA ALA A 47 -2.58 11.22 7.24
C ALA A 47 -1.54 12.22 6.68
N PHE A 48 -0.31 12.20 7.21
CA PHE A 48 0.77 13.13 6.84
C PHE A 48 1.75 12.56 5.81
N THR A 49 1.59 11.30 5.40
CA THR A 49 2.46 10.69 4.39
C THR A 49 2.09 11.14 3.00
N GLY A 50 3.00 10.92 2.03
CA GLY A 50 2.67 11.04 0.61
C GLY A 50 1.73 9.96 0.09
N GLY A 51 1.42 8.96 0.93
CA GLY A 51 0.58 7.82 0.52
C GLY A 51 1.25 6.86 -0.46
N CYS A 52 2.59 6.91 -0.55
CA CYS A 52 3.34 6.05 -1.46
C CYS A 52 3.55 4.66 -0.87
N PHE A 53 3.45 3.66 -1.72
CA PHE A 53 3.68 2.27 -1.36
C PHE A 53 4.78 1.63 -2.22
N ARG A 54 5.55 0.79 -1.57
CA ARG A 54 6.50 -0.12 -2.21
C ARG A 54 5.89 -1.51 -2.24
N THR A 55 5.94 -2.15 -3.41
CA THR A 55 5.39 -3.48 -3.60
C THR A 55 6.21 -4.26 -4.61
N VAL A 56 6.15 -5.57 -4.54
CA VAL A 56 6.65 -6.44 -5.60
C VAL A 56 5.77 -6.29 -6.84
N TYR A 57 6.36 -6.18 -8.01
CA TYR A 57 5.66 -6.23 -9.30
C TYR A 57 6.62 -6.65 -10.43
N GLU A 58 6.09 -7.34 -11.43
CA GLU A 58 6.86 -7.85 -12.57
C GLU A 58 6.79 -6.94 -13.81
N GLY A 59 5.96 -5.89 -13.76
CA GLY A 59 5.83 -4.94 -14.86
C GLY A 59 4.51 -4.18 -14.89
N ALA A 60 4.23 -3.61 -16.04
CA ALA A 60 3.07 -2.74 -16.26
C ALA A 60 1.72 -3.43 -16.00
N ASP A 61 1.63 -4.75 -16.14
CA ASP A 61 0.39 -5.49 -15.91
C ASP A 61 0.00 -5.49 -14.44
N ASP A 62 0.94 -5.69 -13.53
CA ASP A 62 0.67 -5.63 -12.10
C ASP A 62 0.30 -4.21 -11.66
N ILE A 63 0.97 -3.20 -12.24
CA ILE A 63 0.63 -1.81 -11.98
C ILE A 63 -0.78 -1.48 -12.48
N ALA A 64 -1.17 -1.97 -13.66
CA ALA A 64 -2.51 -1.78 -14.19
C ALA A 64 -3.61 -2.44 -13.32
N ARG A 65 -3.30 -3.56 -12.65
CA ARG A 65 -4.21 -4.18 -11.68
C ARG A 65 -4.43 -3.28 -10.45
N LEU A 66 -3.38 -2.58 -9.99
CA LEU A 66 -3.46 -1.66 -8.86
C LEU A 66 -4.08 -0.30 -9.25
N VAL A 67 -3.92 0.10 -10.50
CA VAL A 67 -4.40 1.38 -11.05
C VAL A 67 -5.33 1.11 -12.25
N PRO A 68 -6.59 0.71 -12.01
CA PRO A 68 -7.52 0.39 -13.10
C PRO A 68 -7.82 1.57 -14.03
N ASP A 69 -7.61 2.79 -13.54
CA ASP A 69 -7.80 4.03 -14.29
C ASP A 69 -6.59 4.38 -15.19
N LEU A 70 -5.52 3.56 -15.17
CA LEU A 70 -4.35 3.79 -16.02
C LEU A 70 -4.73 3.65 -17.49
N THR A 71 -4.63 4.76 -18.23
CA THR A 71 -4.99 4.76 -19.64
C THR A 71 -3.97 4.01 -20.50
N PRO A 72 -4.36 3.50 -21.69
CA PRO A 72 -3.41 2.89 -22.62
C PRO A 72 -2.26 3.82 -22.98
N GLU A 73 -2.54 5.12 -23.16
CA GLU A 73 -1.53 6.13 -23.49
C GLU A 73 -0.53 6.34 -22.35
N GLU A 74 -1.00 6.38 -21.10
CA GLU A 74 -0.12 6.46 -19.92
C GLU A 74 0.73 5.21 -19.79
N ARG A 75 0.16 4.03 -20.01
CA ARG A 75 0.87 2.75 -19.98
C ARG A 75 1.97 2.70 -21.05
N ASP A 76 1.67 3.09 -22.29
CA ASP A 76 2.61 3.06 -23.40
C ASP A 76 3.72 4.11 -23.25
N SER A 77 3.41 5.25 -22.63
CA SER A 77 4.36 6.32 -22.36
C SER A 77 5.14 6.15 -21.06
N SER A 78 4.95 5.04 -20.32
CA SER A 78 5.62 4.77 -19.06
C SER A 78 6.47 3.50 -19.16
N ASP A 79 7.62 3.53 -18.50
CA ASP A 79 8.44 2.37 -18.20
C ASP A 79 8.40 2.16 -16.68
N PHE A 80 7.62 1.18 -16.25
CA PHE A 80 7.49 0.85 -14.84
C PHE A 80 8.64 -0.03 -14.35
N GLY A 81 9.41 -0.65 -15.24
CA GLY A 81 10.42 -1.63 -14.88
C GLY A 81 9.85 -2.84 -14.17
N THR A 82 10.68 -3.45 -13.35
CA THR A 82 10.32 -4.53 -12.44
C THR A 82 10.87 -4.24 -11.05
N TYR A 83 10.21 -4.73 -10.03
CA TYR A 83 10.74 -4.70 -8.65
C TYR A 83 10.39 -6.03 -8.00
N ASP A 84 11.27 -6.99 -8.17
CA ASP A 84 11.05 -8.37 -7.75
C ASP A 84 11.21 -8.57 -6.22
N ALA A 85 10.84 -9.75 -5.77
CA ALA A 85 10.89 -10.10 -4.34
C ALA A 85 12.30 -10.08 -3.78
N GLU A 86 13.30 -10.50 -4.56
CA GLU A 86 14.72 -10.51 -4.12
C GLU A 86 15.22 -9.08 -3.93
N THR A 87 14.97 -8.20 -4.89
CA THR A 87 15.36 -6.79 -4.81
C THR A 87 14.71 -6.11 -3.61
N PHE A 88 13.41 -6.34 -3.38
CA PHE A 88 12.71 -5.75 -2.25
C PHE A 88 13.24 -6.29 -0.92
N TYR A 89 13.48 -7.60 -0.82
CA TYR A 89 14.08 -8.21 0.36
C TYR A 89 15.45 -7.62 0.70
N LEU A 90 16.34 -7.54 -0.31
CA LEU A 90 17.68 -6.98 -0.14
C LEU A 90 17.65 -5.50 0.24
N ASP A 91 16.74 -4.72 -0.33
CA ASP A 91 16.54 -3.32 0.03
C ASP A 91 16.15 -3.17 1.50
N LEU A 92 15.23 -3.98 2.01
CA LEU A 92 14.81 -3.96 3.41
C LEU A 92 15.95 -4.39 4.34
N CYS A 93 16.71 -5.42 3.98
CA CYS A 93 17.90 -5.84 4.72
C CYS A 93 18.93 -4.71 4.81
N ARG A 94 19.24 -4.08 3.69
CA ARG A 94 20.21 -2.97 3.62
C ARG A 94 19.76 -1.76 4.43
N LEU A 95 18.50 -1.34 4.28
CA LEU A 95 17.95 -0.18 4.99
C LEU A 95 17.89 -0.38 6.50
N SER A 96 17.64 -1.61 6.95
CA SER A 96 17.66 -1.95 8.38
C SER A 96 19.07 -2.18 8.96
N GLY A 97 20.10 -2.10 8.11
CA GLY A 97 21.48 -2.49 8.50
C GLY A 97 21.56 -3.95 8.89
N TYR A 98 20.77 -4.82 8.24
CA TYR A 98 20.66 -6.27 8.49
C TYR A 98 20.23 -6.62 9.92
N ARG A 99 19.44 -5.75 10.56
CA ARG A 99 18.95 -5.94 11.94
C ARG A 99 17.47 -6.24 12.03
N ALA A 100 16.74 -6.15 10.93
CA ALA A 100 15.32 -6.54 10.91
C ALA A 100 15.18 -8.06 10.98
N ASP A 101 14.04 -8.51 11.51
CA ASP A 101 13.69 -9.92 11.55
C ASP A 101 13.45 -10.45 10.11
N PRO A 102 14.21 -11.44 9.64
CA PRO A 102 14.08 -11.96 8.28
C PRO A 102 12.68 -12.49 7.98
N ALA A 103 12.02 -13.14 8.93
CA ALA A 103 10.67 -13.70 8.73
C ALA A 103 9.64 -12.60 8.52
N LEU A 104 9.80 -11.44 9.19
CA LEU A 104 8.94 -10.27 8.96
C LEU A 104 9.21 -9.62 7.61
N ILE A 105 10.47 -9.60 7.15
CA ILE A 105 10.82 -9.09 5.81
C ILE A 105 10.18 -10.01 4.75
N GLU A 106 10.35 -11.33 4.86
CA GLU A 106 9.76 -12.30 3.94
C GLU A 106 8.24 -12.14 3.84
N LEU A 107 7.56 -12.03 4.99
CA LEU A 107 6.12 -11.80 5.04
C LEU A 107 5.73 -10.49 4.35
N LEU A 108 6.43 -9.40 4.65
CA LEU A 108 6.15 -8.08 4.06
C LEU A 108 6.32 -8.11 2.54
N VAL A 109 7.38 -8.74 2.05
CA VAL A 109 7.66 -8.87 0.61
C VAL A 109 6.58 -9.71 -0.07
N ALA A 110 6.28 -10.90 0.47
CA ALA A 110 5.30 -11.82 -0.10
C ALA A 110 3.88 -11.23 -0.15
N GLU A 111 3.49 -10.52 0.91
CA GLU A 111 2.13 -9.97 1.06
C GLU A 111 1.99 -8.55 0.50
N SER A 112 3.05 -7.94 -0.04
CA SER A 112 3.01 -6.53 -0.47
C SER A 112 1.98 -6.28 -1.57
N LEU A 113 2.05 -6.99 -2.70
CA LEU A 113 1.11 -6.83 -3.81
C LEU A 113 -0.31 -7.33 -3.47
N PRO A 114 -0.49 -8.54 -2.86
CA PRO A 114 -1.80 -9.00 -2.44
C PRO A 114 -2.52 -8.03 -1.51
N THR A 115 -1.81 -7.46 -0.53
CA THR A 115 -2.38 -6.49 0.40
C THR A 115 -2.84 -5.20 -0.29
N LEU A 116 -2.07 -4.67 -1.24
CA LEU A 116 -2.47 -3.48 -1.98
C LEU A 116 -3.67 -3.73 -2.88
N LEU A 117 -3.75 -4.90 -3.51
CA LEU A 117 -4.94 -5.30 -4.28
C LEU A 117 -6.18 -5.44 -3.37
N TRP A 118 -6.00 -5.98 -2.15
CA TRP A 118 -7.07 -6.03 -1.17
C TRP A 118 -7.49 -4.61 -0.72
N MET A 119 -6.53 -3.71 -0.44
CA MET A 119 -6.83 -2.31 -0.10
C MET A 119 -7.60 -1.59 -1.22
N GLN A 120 -7.22 -1.82 -2.47
CA GLN A 120 -7.96 -1.31 -3.64
C GLN A 120 -9.39 -1.83 -3.64
N GLY A 121 -9.60 -3.11 -3.36
CA GLY A 121 -10.93 -3.71 -3.21
C GLY A 121 -11.75 -3.10 -2.06
N GLN A 122 -11.09 -2.52 -1.04
CA GLN A 122 -11.73 -1.76 0.04
C GLN A 122 -12.02 -0.29 -0.33
N GLY A 123 -11.70 0.13 -1.56
CA GLY A 123 -11.98 1.46 -2.06
C GLY A 123 -10.79 2.44 -2.02
N VAL A 124 -9.60 1.99 -1.66
CA VAL A 124 -8.39 2.81 -1.79
C VAL A 124 -8.06 2.97 -3.27
N ARG A 125 -8.00 4.21 -3.73
CA ARG A 125 -7.63 4.52 -5.11
C ARG A 125 -6.14 4.79 -5.20
N PHE A 126 -5.45 4.03 -6.04
CA PHE A 126 -4.02 4.21 -6.32
C PHE A 126 -3.81 4.96 -7.63
N LEU A 127 -2.69 5.65 -7.71
CA LEU A 127 -2.19 6.38 -8.87
C LEU A 127 -0.70 6.05 -9.05
N PRO A 128 -0.16 6.12 -10.29
CA PRO A 128 1.29 6.04 -10.46
C PRO A 128 1.98 7.23 -9.81
N ALA A 129 3.10 6.99 -9.13
CA ALA A 129 3.86 7.99 -8.39
C ALA A 129 4.75 8.86 -9.32
N TYR A 130 4.22 9.36 -10.43
CA TYR A 130 4.96 10.09 -11.45
C TYR A 130 5.69 11.32 -10.87
N GLY A 131 5.08 12.04 -9.96
CA GLY A 131 5.66 13.24 -9.38
C GLY A 131 6.80 12.99 -8.41
N ARG A 132 7.04 11.75 -8.00
CA ARG A 132 7.99 11.41 -6.93
C ARG A 132 9.09 10.47 -7.36
N GLN A 133 8.77 9.49 -8.20
CA GLN A 133 9.64 8.36 -8.52
C GLN A 133 9.77 8.15 -10.04
N SER A 134 9.62 9.19 -10.83
CA SER A 134 9.88 9.12 -12.26
C SER A 134 10.74 10.26 -12.76
N PHE A 135 11.40 10.01 -13.87
CA PHE A 135 12.07 11.00 -14.68
C PHE A 135 11.76 10.72 -16.16
N LYS A 136 11.96 11.70 -17.02
CA LYS A 136 11.68 11.52 -18.45
C LYS A 136 12.94 11.14 -19.23
N VAL A 137 12.82 10.08 -20.02
CA VAL A 137 13.81 9.67 -21.03
C VAL A 137 13.09 9.56 -22.36
N ASP A 138 13.52 10.32 -23.35
CA ASP A 138 12.95 10.33 -24.70
C ASP A 138 11.40 10.48 -24.71
N GLY A 139 10.91 11.32 -23.81
CA GLY A 139 9.47 11.59 -23.66
C GLY A 139 8.68 10.59 -22.84
N ARG A 140 9.28 9.44 -22.47
CA ARG A 140 8.65 8.41 -21.62
C ARG A 140 8.95 8.67 -20.15
N ASN A 141 7.99 8.36 -19.27
CA ASN A 141 8.20 8.34 -17.83
C ASN A 141 8.90 7.03 -17.45
N VAL A 142 10.10 7.12 -16.89
CA VAL A 142 10.83 5.96 -16.35
C VAL A 142 10.68 6.00 -14.84
N ILE A 143 10.08 4.96 -14.26
CA ILE A 143 9.89 4.81 -12.82
C ILE A 143 11.01 3.94 -12.25
N TRP A 144 11.44 4.24 -11.04
CA TRP A 144 12.57 3.55 -10.42
C TRP A 144 12.31 3.22 -8.94
N GLY A 145 12.99 2.18 -8.43
CA GLY A 145 13.12 1.91 -7.00
C GLY A 145 11.90 1.35 -6.29
N GLY A 146 10.94 0.76 -7.02
CA GLY A 146 9.81 0.02 -6.42
C GLY A 146 8.75 0.84 -5.68
N LEU A 147 8.93 2.15 -5.52
CA LEU A 147 7.94 3.07 -4.94
C LEU A 147 7.07 3.65 -6.07
N THR A 148 6.31 2.77 -6.70
CA THR A 148 5.72 2.99 -8.02
C THR A 148 4.33 3.60 -7.95
N ILE A 149 3.63 3.41 -6.85
CA ILE A 149 2.26 3.88 -6.67
C ILE A 149 2.10 4.75 -5.43
N GLU A 150 1.13 5.63 -5.48
CA GLU A 150 0.68 6.45 -4.35
C GLU A 150 -0.85 6.47 -4.28
N THR A 151 -1.41 6.76 -3.11
CA THR A 151 -2.86 6.93 -2.96
C THR A 151 -3.33 8.27 -3.48
N ALA A 152 -4.46 8.29 -4.14
CA ALA A 152 -5.16 9.53 -4.49
C ALA A 152 -5.49 10.31 -3.22
N GLY A 153 -5.01 11.56 -3.14
CA GLY A 153 -5.12 12.38 -1.93
C GLY A 153 -4.01 12.15 -0.89
N GLY A 154 -2.94 11.41 -1.27
CA GLY A 154 -1.82 11.13 -0.37
C GLY A 154 -2.25 10.34 0.86
N GLY A 155 -1.63 10.61 2.00
CA GLY A 155 -1.95 9.92 3.25
C GLY A 155 -3.39 10.09 3.73
N MET A 156 -4.06 11.18 3.38
CA MET A 156 -5.49 11.37 3.67
C MET A 156 -6.39 10.43 2.88
N GLY A 157 -5.93 9.91 1.75
CA GLY A 157 -6.64 8.89 0.99
C GLY A 157 -6.63 7.50 1.64
N LEU A 158 -5.91 7.34 2.76
CA LEU A 158 -5.79 6.09 3.53
C LEU A 158 -6.67 6.07 4.81
N VAL A 159 -7.28 7.19 5.21
CA VAL A 159 -7.88 7.33 6.55
C VAL A 159 -9.24 8.01 6.56
#